data_485cacc1ba164c813be91605c0ccc0e4
#
_entry.id   485cacc1ba164c813be91605c0ccc0e4
#
_cell.length_a   1.000
_cell.length_b   1.000
_cell.length_c   1.000
_cell.angle_alpha   90.00
_cell.angle_beta   90.00
_cell.angle_gamma   90.00
#
_symmetry.space_group_name_H-M   'P 1'
#
loop_
_entity.id
_entity.type
_entity.pdbx_description
1 polymer ?
#
loop_
_entity_poly.entity_id
_entity_poly.type
_entity_poly.pdbx_seq_one_letter_code
_entity_poly.pdbx_strand_id
1 'polypeptide(L)' 'RGIDIGAKTEIFHLIYQYAKRGVSLLVISSELEEIIAIADRILVLSNGIKTAELTGDDITQDNLVKASYMGHKAN' A
#
# COMPACT_ATOMS: atom_id res chain seq x y z
N ARG A 1 -11.95 7.66 2.45
CA ARG A 1 -12.93 7.62 3.49
C ARG A 1 -14.28 8.10 3.00
N GLY A 2 -15.35 7.45 3.40
CA GLY A 2 -16.67 7.75 2.88
C GLY A 2 -17.02 6.94 1.66
N ILE A 3 -16.12 6.13 1.14
CA ILE A 3 -16.41 5.23 0.05
C ILE A 3 -16.97 3.95 0.66
N ASP A 4 -18.14 3.52 0.17
CA ASP A 4 -18.74 2.32 0.71
C ASP A 4 -18.01 1.06 0.20
N ILE A 5 -18.34 -0.07 0.80
CA ILE A 5 -17.65 -1.32 0.52
C ILE A 5 -17.84 -1.74 -0.95
N GLY A 6 -19.01 -1.53 -1.51
CA GLY A 6 -19.26 -1.88 -2.90
C GLY A 6 -18.40 -1.07 -3.86
N ALA A 7 -18.27 0.23 -3.59
CA ALA A 7 -17.45 1.09 -4.44
C ALA A 7 -15.98 0.73 -4.34
N LYS A 8 -15.51 0.38 -3.15
CA LYS A 8 -14.12 -0.06 -2.98
C LYS A 8 -13.84 -1.32 -3.79
N THR A 9 -14.75 -2.27 -3.76
CA THR A 9 -14.59 -3.51 -4.50
C THR A 9 -14.47 -3.24 -5.99
N GLU A 10 -15.29 -2.33 -6.50
CA GLU A 10 -15.22 -1.98 -7.92
C GLU A 10 -13.91 -1.31 -8.27
N ILE A 11 -13.42 -0.42 -7.40
CA ILE A 11 -12.16 0.27 -7.63
C ILE A 11 -11.01 -0.73 -7.68
N PHE A 12 -10.96 -1.68 -6.75
CA PHE A 12 -9.91 -2.68 -6.73
C PHE A 12 -9.97 -3.57 -7.95
N HIS A 13 -11.16 -3.88 -8.41
CA HIS A 13 -11.33 -4.68 -9.62
C HIS A 13 -10.76 -3.93 -10.84
N LEU A 14 -11.02 -2.64 -10.94
CA LEU A 14 -10.47 -1.83 -12.02
C LEU A 14 -8.95 -1.77 -11.94
N ILE A 15 -8.40 -1.61 -10.76
CA ILE A 15 -6.95 -1.58 -10.57
C ILE A 15 -6.34 -2.88 -11.08
N TYR A 16 -6.93 -4.00 -10.70
CA TYR A 16 -6.45 -5.30 -11.15
C TYR A 16 -6.48 -5.42 -12.67
N GLN A 17 -7.57 -4.98 -13.30
CA GLN A 17 -7.70 -5.08 -14.74
C GLN A 17 -6.68 -4.22 -15.48
N TYR A 18 -6.44 -3.01 -15.01
CA TYR A 18 -5.44 -2.16 -15.62
C TYR A 18 -4.04 -2.74 -15.45
N ALA A 19 -3.75 -3.28 -14.29
CA ALA A 19 -2.45 -3.89 -14.04
C ALA A 19 -2.21 -5.07 -14.97
N LYS A 20 -3.24 -5.86 -15.24
CA LYS A 20 -3.13 -6.99 -16.14
C LYS A 20 -2.80 -6.55 -17.57
N ARG A 21 -3.19 -5.34 -17.94
CA ARG A 21 -2.89 -4.78 -19.26
C ARG A 21 -1.51 -4.15 -19.33
N GLY A 22 -0.74 -4.22 -18.27
CA GLY A 22 0.59 -3.64 -18.25
C GLY A 22 0.63 -2.18 -17.85
N VAL A 23 -0.47 -1.64 -17.33
CA VAL A 23 -0.52 -0.26 -16.87
C VAL A 23 0.10 -0.19 -15.48
N SER A 24 0.98 0.78 -15.28
CA SER A 24 1.56 1.04 -13.95
C SER A 24 0.61 1.93 -13.17
N LEU A 25 0.38 1.56 -11.91
CA LEU A 25 -0.57 2.27 -11.06
C LEU A 25 0.09 2.65 -9.74
N LEU A 26 -0.12 3.89 -9.33
CA LEU A 26 0.33 4.36 -8.03
C LEU A 26 -0.89 4.56 -7.14
N VAL A 27 -0.92 3.86 -6.02
CA VAL A 27 -2.04 3.93 -5.09
C VAL A 27 -1.51 4.42 -3.75
N ILE A 28 -2.20 5.41 -3.19
CA ILE A 28 -1.84 5.95 -1.88
C ILE A 28 -3.00 5.69 -0.93
N SER A 29 -2.70 5.06 0.19
CA SER A 29 -3.74 4.69 1.14
C SER A 29 -3.15 4.61 2.54
N SER A 30 -4.01 4.80 3.53
CA SER A 30 -3.66 4.61 4.93
C SER A 30 -4.17 3.27 5.46
N GLU A 31 -4.80 2.46 4.62
CA GLU A 31 -5.37 1.19 5.04
C GLU A 31 -4.44 0.06 4.65
N LEU A 32 -3.76 -0.49 5.64
CA LEU A 32 -2.68 -1.45 5.40
C LEU A 32 -3.16 -2.72 4.71
N GLU A 33 -4.31 -3.23 5.13
CA GLU A 33 -4.80 -4.49 4.55
C GLU A 33 -5.12 -4.34 3.07
N GLU A 34 -5.63 -3.18 2.69
CA GLU A 34 -5.94 -2.93 1.29
C GLU A 34 -4.69 -2.84 0.45
N ILE A 35 -3.68 -2.15 0.96
CA ILE A 35 -2.41 -2.01 0.25
C ILE A 35 -1.75 -3.38 0.08
N ILE A 36 -1.73 -4.18 1.13
CA ILE A 36 -1.12 -5.51 1.07
C ILE A 36 -1.81 -6.37 0.01
N ALA A 37 -3.13 -6.23 -0.12
CA ALA A 37 -3.88 -7.07 -1.04
C ALA A 37 -3.61 -6.78 -2.50
N ILE A 38 -3.21 -5.55 -2.84
CA ILE A 38 -3.13 -5.16 -4.25
C ILE A 38 -1.73 -4.76 -4.72
N ALA A 39 -0.81 -4.50 -3.83
CA ALA A 39 0.48 -3.92 -4.21
C ALA A 39 1.49 -4.98 -4.62
N ASP A 40 2.25 -4.68 -5.66
CA ASP A 40 3.43 -5.46 -6.04
C ASP A 40 4.66 -4.93 -5.32
N ARG A 41 4.64 -3.66 -4.98
CA ARG A 41 5.74 -2.99 -4.30
C ARG A 41 5.16 -1.87 -3.45
N ILE A 42 5.68 -1.73 -2.25
CA ILE A 42 5.22 -0.71 -1.32
C ILE A 42 6.38 0.16 -0.89
N LEU A 43 6.20 1.47 -1.03
CA LEU A 43 7.11 2.45 -0.45
C LEU A 43 6.45 2.98 0.82
N VAL A 44 7.18 2.91 1.93
CA VAL A 44 6.67 3.41 3.19
C VAL A 44 7.32 4.75 3.50
N LEU A 45 6.49 5.75 3.71
CA LEU A 45 6.95 7.08 4.09
C LEU A 45 6.42 7.38 5.48
N SER A 46 7.31 7.82 6.35
CA SER A 46 6.93 8.18 7.71
C SER A 46 7.64 9.47 8.09
N ASN A 47 6.89 10.47 8.50
CA ASN A 47 7.42 11.79 8.82
C ASN A 47 8.24 12.38 7.67
N GLY A 48 7.77 12.17 6.43
CA GLY A 48 8.46 12.70 5.27
C GLY A 48 9.70 11.94 4.86
N ILE A 49 9.96 10.81 5.49
CA ILE A 49 11.15 10.01 5.23
C ILE A 49 10.75 8.66 4.66
N LYS A 50 11.46 8.22 3.62
CA LYS A 50 11.24 6.86 3.12
C LYS A 50 11.93 5.89 4.07
N THR A 51 11.15 5.06 4.75
CA THR A 51 11.68 4.15 5.74
C THR A 51 11.84 2.73 5.22
N ALA A 52 11.14 2.38 4.16
CA ALA A 52 11.25 1.03 3.61
C ALA A 52 10.71 0.96 2.20
N GLU A 53 11.16 -0.05 1.50
CA GLU A 53 10.60 -0.45 0.22
C GLU A 53 10.41 -1.96 0.29
N LEU A 54 9.16 -2.41 0.20
CA LEU A 54 8.81 -3.82 0.39
C LEU A 54 8.34 -4.42 -0.92
N THR A 55 8.84 -5.62 -1.22
CA THR A 55 8.45 -6.35 -2.42
C THR A 55 8.26 -7.83 -2.07
N GLY A 56 7.42 -8.50 -2.85
CA GLY A 56 7.27 -9.95 -2.73
C GLY A 56 6.87 -10.40 -1.35
N ASP A 57 7.61 -11.34 -0.81
CA ASP A 57 7.30 -11.92 0.50
C ASP A 57 7.51 -10.96 1.65
N ASP A 58 8.18 -9.84 1.41
CA ASP A 58 8.39 -8.83 2.44
C ASP A 58 7.15 -7.98 2.66
N ILE A 59 6.16 -8.08 1.78
CA ILE A 59 4.92 -7.31 1.93
C ILE A 59 4.05 -7.99 2.96
N THR A 60 4.24 -7.63 4.22
CA THR A 60 3.46 -8.16 5.33
C THR A 60 3.02 -7.01 6.21
N GLN A 61 1.95 -7.26 6.98
CA GLN A 61 1.46 -6.26 7.91
C GLN A 61 2.52 -5.90 8.93
N ASP A 62 3.25 -6.90 9.41
CA ASP A 62 4.29 -6.69 10.41
C ASP A 62 5.37 -5.76 9.89
N ASN A 63 5.86 -5.99 8.68
CA ASN A 63 6.89 -5.15 8.10
C ASN A 63 6.39 -3.74 7.84
N LEU A 64 5.13 -3.60 7.43
CA LEU A 64 4.55 -2.28 7.20
C LEU A 64 4.44 -1.49 8.51
N VAL A 65 3.99 -2.14 9.56
CA VAL A 65 3.86 -1.47 10.86
C VAL A 65 5.24 -1.03 11.35
N LYS A 66 6.22 -1.90 11.26
CA LYS A 66 7.58 -1.56 11.68
C LYS A 66 8.12 -0.37 10.91
N ALA A 67 7.97 -0.39 9.59
CA ALA A 67 8.48 0.70 8.76
C ALA A 67 7.77 2.01 9.06
N SER A 68 6.46 1.96 9.28
CA SER A 68 5.69 3.15 9.61
C SER A 68 6.16 3.78 10.92
N TYR A 69 6.62 2.95 11.83
CA TYR A 69 7.06 3.40 13.14
C TYR A 69 8.48 3.98 13.12
N MET A 70 9.28 3.56 12.17
CA MET A 70 10.70 3.94 12.14
C MET A 70 10.89 5.45 12.02
N GLY A 71 10.03 6.11 11.24
CA GLY A 71 10.12 7.56 11.12
C GLY A 71 9.88 8.29 12.43
N HIS A 72 9.01 7.76 13.27
CA HIS A 72 8.75 8.35 14.58
C HIS A 72 9.89 8.04 15.55
N LYS A 73 10.47 6.86 15.43
CA LYS A 73 11.51 6.43 16.33
C LYS A 73 12.79 7.21 16.14
N ALA A 74 13.01 7.73 14.94
CA ALA A 74 14.20 8.51 14.65
C ALA A 74 14.25 9.84 15.40
N ASN A 75 13.13 10.25 15.98
CA ASN A 75 13.07 11.46 16.74
C ASN A 75 13.36 11.19 18.21
#